data_50c108f66a91d465d2216fe362723c44
#
_entry.id   50c108f66a91d465d2216fe362723c44
#
_cell.length_a   1.000
_cell.length_b   1.000
_cell.length_c   1.000
_cell.angle_alpha   90.00
_cell.angle_beta   90.00
_cell.angle_gamma   90.00
#
_symmetry.space_group_name_H-M   'P 1'
#
loop_
_entity.id
_entity.type
_entity.pdbx_description
1 polymer ?
#
loop_
_entity_poly.entity_id
_entity_poly.type
_entity_poly.pdbx_seq_one_letter_code
_entity_poly.pdbx_strand_id
1 'polypeptide(L)'
;MFDFGGGTTDFDFGKWEKSANPKFAYKMTHFSSGGDKYLGGENLLELLAFEAYAQNFQTLKEKDIVIAKPNYDGINEQRFGSFMQKSREVRLNLQTIASNLRGFLENLDAHIIEAIEENEEFEIEGFEKGSKITLFDRNGNDIPEIELKVDCKELLELLKSKIDDGVANFFAGFSKVMAENIDNQCRAFHIFLGGNASKSVLVKQAFENAKEKQLKAYKQMASKDDFAFILYEPLGTEESNKQILELTGKDAFEAWGGYVKPTCKTGVAFGLLESRNKPNGIEMPSIDSNPVFKYDLGVEKEGKFHAKIGRDSLKTNEYQIFQTKEEWGGFDGLEIYYSDKALANTNTLKIHDTQRIL
;
A
#
# COMPACT_ATOMS: atom_id res chain seq x y z
N MET A 1 -7.34 9.30 -4.72
CA MET A 1 -6.21 8.52 -5.28
C MET A 1 -6.13 7.20 -4.53
N PHE A 2 -5.79 6.12 -5.23
CA PHE A 2 -5.49 4.82 -4.67
C PHE A 2 -4.08 4.43 -5.13
N ASP A 3 -3.13 4.42 -4.22
CA ASP A 3 -1.72 4.11 -4.49
C ASP A 3 -1.41 2.71 -3.98
N PHE A 4 -1.31 1.75 -4.90
CA PHE A 4 -0.97 0.37 -4.60
C PHE A 4 0.52 0.14 -4.89
N GLY A 5 1.31 0.34 -3.85
CA GLY A 5 2.77 0.24 -3.88
C GLY A 5 3.30 -1.18 -3.73
N GLY A 6 4.61 -1.29 -3.52
CA GLY A 6 5.25 -2.60 -3.26
C GLY A 6 4.94 -3.16 -1.87
N GLY A 7 4.92 -2.33 -0.84
CA GLY A 7 4.73 -2.76 0.54
C GLY A 7 3.39 -2.37 1.17
N THR A 8 2.79 -1.28 0.70
CA THR A 8 1.57 -0.70 1.27
C THR A 8 0.59 -0.29 0.18
N THR A 9 -0.64 -0.14 0.58
CA THR A 9 -1.66 0.58 -0.19
C THR A 9 -2.04 1.83 0.58
N ASP A 10 -2.02 2.96 -0.09
CA ASP A 10 -2.41 4.25 0.47
C ASP A 10 -3.52 4.86 -0.37
N PHE A 11 -4.47 5.52 0.27
CA PHE A 11 -5.51 6.26 -0.43
C PHE A 11 -5.77 7.61 0.21
N ASP A 12 -6.13 8.56 -0.65
CA ASP A 12 -6.31 9.94 -0.30
C ASP A 12 -7.54 10.52 -1.01
N PHE A 13 -8.34 11.29 -0.28
CA PHE A 13 -9.57 11.90 -0.76
C PHE A 13 -9.51 13.41 -0.64
N GLY A 14 -9.92 14.10 -1.69
CA GLY A 14 -9.94 15.54 -1.70
C GLY A 14 -10.80 16.12 -2.82
N LYS A 15 -10.99 17.44 -2.80
CA LYS A 15 -11.72 18.20 -3.80
C LYS A 15 -10.77 19.13 -4.56
N TRP A 16 -10.95 19.16 -5.86
CA TRP A 16 -10.30 20.10 -6.75
C TRP A 16 -11.34 21.08 -7.31
N GLU A 17 -11.04 22.37 -7.23
CA GLU A 17 -11.89 23.44 -7.75
C GLU A 17 -11.03 24.56 -8.31
N LYS A 18 -11.63 25.44 -9.14
CA LYS A 18 -10.94 26.67 -9.56
C LYS A 18 -10.64 27.53 -8.34
N SER A 19 -9.40 28.02 -8.23
CA SER A 19 -9.05 28.92 -7.16
C SER A 19 -9.74 30.28 -7.29
N ALA A 20 -10.25 30.79 -6.20
CA ALA A 20 -10.71 32.17 -6.13
C ALA A 20 -9.54 33.19 -6.07
N ASN A 21 -8.34 32.72 -5.73
CA ASN A 21 -7.12 33.52 -5.73
C ASN A 21 -6.52 33.55 -7.14
N PRO A 22 -6.43 34.72 -7.80
CA PRO A 22 -5.98 34.81 -9.19
C PRO A 22 -4.52 34.38 -9.40
N LYS A 23 -3.76 34.19 -8.34
CA LYS A 23 -2.39 33.68 -8.41
C LYS A 23 -2.33 32.18 -8.77
N PHE A 24 -3.39 31.42 -8.46
CA PHE A 24 -3.44 29.99 -8.64
C PHE A 24 -4.52 29.61 -9.65
N ALA A 25 -4.28 28.54 -10.40
CA ALA A 25 -5.27 27.99 -11.33
C ALA A 25 -6.33 27.17 -10.59
N TYR A 26 -5.90 26.36 -9.65
CA TYR A 26 -6.75 25.43 -8.92
C TYR A 26 -6.47 25.50 -7.42
N LYS A 27 -7.48 25.13 -6.65
CA LYS A 27 -7.38 24.89 -5.20
C LYS A 27 -7.66 23.43 -4.92
N MET A 28 -6.81 22.82 -4.11
CA MET A 28 -7.01 21.48 -3.58
C MET A 28 -7.46 21.57 -2.12
N THR A 29 -8.49 20.82 -1.76
CA THR A 29 -8.92 20.64 -0.37
C THR A 29 -8.82 19.17 -0.03
N HIS A 30 -7.99 18.83 0.95
CA HIS A 30 -7.85 17.48 1.46
C HIS A 30 -8.97 17.16 2.44
N PHE A 31 -9.56 15.97 2.36
CA PHE A 31 -10.64 15.54 3.25
C PHE A 31 -10.18 14.46 4.23
N SER A 32 -9.58 13.39 3.70
CA SER A 32 -9.20 12.23 4.49
C SER A 32 -8.18 11.38 3.76
N SER A 33 -7.42 10.60 4.50
CA SER A 33 -6.52 9.57 3.98
C SER A 33 -6.75 8.25 4.71
N GLY A 34 -6.31 7.17 4.10
CA GLY A 34 -6.34 5.84 4.68
C GLY A 34 -5.37 4.92 3.95
N GLY A 35 -5.38 3.65 4.29
CA GLY A 35 -4.49 2.69 3.65
C GLY A 35 -4.48 1.34 4.34
N ASP A 36 -3.70 0.42 3.76
CA ASP A 36 -3.39 -0.88 4.33
C ASP A 36 -1.87 -1.09 4.33
N LYS A 37 -1.30 -1.27 5.51
CA LYS A 37 0.15 -1.46 5.71
C LYS A 37 0.66 -2.81 5.21
N TYR A 38 -0.23 -3.74 4.98
CA TYR A 38 0.10 -5.12 4.62
C TYR A 38 -0.43 -5.52 3.23
N LEU A 39 -1.06 -4.61 2.52
CA LEU A 39 -1.51 -4.81 1.15
C LEU A 39 -0.59 -4.05 0.20
N GLY A 40 0.42 -4.74 -0.32
CA GLY A 40 1.35 -4.26 -1.33
C GLY A 40 1.81 -5.41 -2.20
N GLY A 41 2.40 -5.15 -3.36
CA GLY A 41 2.82 -6.19 -4.30
C GLY A 41 3.77 -7.22 -3.70
N GLU A 42 4.76 -6.78 -2.89
CA GLU A 42 5.69 -7.69 -2.21
C GLU A 42 4.99 -8.48 -1.09
N ASN A 43 4.04 -7.88 -0.38
CA ASN A 43 3.28 -8.59 0.64
C ASN A 43 2.36 -9.66 0.02
N LEU A 44 1.74 -9.35 -1.13
CA LEU A 44 0.99 -10.35 -1.89
C LEU A 44 1.89 -11.48 -2.38
N LEU A 45 3.10 -11.16 -2.83
CA LEU A 45 4.06 -12.16 -3.27
C LEU A 45 4.51 -13.07 -2.12
N GLU A 46 4.76 -12.52 -0.92
CA GLU A 46 5.04 -13.31 0.29
C GLU A 46 3.85 -14.20 0.68
N LEU A 47 2.63 -13.71 0.50
CA LEU A 47 1.42 -14.49 0.76
C LEU A 47 1.26 -15.64 -0.23
N LEU A 48 1.50 -15.41 -1.52
CA LEU A 48 1.52 -16.47 -2.54
C LEU A 48 2.60 -17.53 -2.24
N ALA A 49 3.79 -17.08 -1.82
CA ALA A 49 4.88 -17.98 -1.45
C ALA A 49 4.51 -18.85 -0.24
N PHE A 50 3.83 -18.28 0.73
CA PHE A 50 3.33 -19.04 1.88
C PHE A 50 2.24 -20.03 1.46
N GLU A 51 1.32 -19.65 0.57
CA GLU A 51 0.29 -20.55 0.05
C GLU A 51 0.90 -21.71 -0.74
N ALA A 52 1.87 -21.45 -1.61
CA ALA A 52 2.60 -22.50 -2.31
C ALA A 52 3.32 -23.46 -1.34
N TYR A 53 3.91 -22.93 -0.26
CA TYR A 53 4.46 -23.75 0.83
C TYR A 53 3.36 -24.58 1.50
N ALA A 54 2.21 -23.99 1.79
CA ALA A 54 1.09 -24.66 2.45
C ALA A 54 0.51 -25.81 1.63
N GLN A 55 0.43 -25.64 0.30
CA GLN A 55 0.00 -26.69 -0.63
C GLN A 55 0.98 -27.86 -0.67
N ASN A 56 2.27 -27.60 -0.43
CA ASN A 56 3.34 -28.63 -0.44
C ASN A 56 3.80 -29.04 0.96
N PHE A 57 3.08 -28.64 2.01
CA PHE A 57 3.54 -28.75 3.40
C PHE A 57 3.98 -30.15 3.81
N GLN A 58 3.27 -31.21 3.38
CA GLN A 58 3.62 -32.58 3.77
C GLN A 58 5.00 -32.98 3.21
N THR A 59 5.28 -32.69 1.96
CA THR A 59 6.57 -33.00 1.30
C THR A 59 7.70 -32.15 1.90
N LEU A 60 7.45 -30.87 2.17
CA LEU A 60 8.43 -29.96 2.74
C LEU A 60 8.73 -30.28 4.21
N LYS A 61 7.73 -30.74 4.95
CA LYS A 61 7.85 -31.22 6.32
C LYS A 61 8.77 -32.45 6.41
N GLU A 62 8.65 -33.41 5.51
CA GLU A 62 9.51 -34.60 5.45
C GLU A 62 10.98 -34.24 5.21
N LYS A 63 11.25 -33.12 4.60
CA LYS A 63 12.60 -32.58 4.33
C LYS A 63 13.04 -31.54 5.38
N ASP A 64 12.28 -31.37 6.45
CA ASP A 64 12.50 -30.42 7.54
C ASP A 64 12.66 -28.95 7.07
N ILE A 65 12.00 -28.58 5.97
CA ILE A 65 12.02 -27.23 5.40
C ILE A 65 11.05 -26.35 6.19
N VAL A 66 11.54 -25.22 6.67
CA VAL A 66 10.82 -24.24 7.50
C VAL A 66 10.51 -22.96 6.72
N ILE A 67 9.47 -22.21 7.14
CA ILE A 67 9.06 -20.97 6.49
C ILE A 67 8.77 -19.84 7.50
N ALA A 68 8.85 -18.58 7.05
CA ALA A 68 8.39 -17.44 7.81
C ALA A 68 6.87 -17.31 7.75
N LYS A 69 6.27 -16.87 8.85
CA LYS A 69 4.88 -16.41 8.83
C LYS A 69 4.81 -15.11 8.07
N PRO A 70 3.99 -14.99 7.01
CA PRO A 70 3.74 -13.71 6.37
C PRO A 70 2.95 -12.78 7.31
N ASN A 71 3.05 -11.48 7.08
CA ASN A 71 2.31 -10.45 7.82
C ASN A 71 0.84 -10.43 7.39
N TYR A 72 0.12 -11.49 7.73
CA TYR A 72 -1.27 -11.67 7.34
C TYR A 72 -2.06 -12.36 8.45
N ASP A 73 -3.26 -11.85 8.73
CA ASP A 73 -4.21 -12.45 9.68
C ASP A 73 -5.00 -13.58 9.02
N GLY A 74 -5.35 -14.61 9.79
CA GLY A 74 -6.15 -15.73 9.30
C GLY A 74 -5.36 -16.99 8.96
N ILE A 75 -4.04 -16.98 9.12
CA ILE A 75 -3.23 -18.19 8.95
C ILE A 75 -3.45 -19.15 10.13
N ASN A 76 -3.81 -20.39 9.81
CA ASN A 76 -3.91 -21.43 10.82
C ASN A 76 -2.51 -21.88 11.28
N GLU A 77 -1.93 -21.17 12.24
CA GLU A 77 -0.60 -21.45 12.77
C GLU A 77 -0.50 -22.87 13.36
N GLN A 78 -1.56 -23.41 13.92
CA GLN A 78 -1.58 -24.75 14.52
C GLN A 78 -1.28 -25.85 13.49
N ARG A 79 -1.66 -25.65 12.22
CA ARG A 79 -1.37 -26.58 11.12
C ARG A 79 0.12 -26.75 10.90
N PHE A 80 0.89 -25.68 11.02
CA PHE A 80 2.32 -25.67 10.69
C PHE A 80 3.21 -25.85 11.91
N GLY A 81 2.76 -25.46 13.09
CA GLY A 81 3.45 -25.68 14.37
C GLY A 81 4.90 -25.14 14.36
N SER A 82 5.87 -26.00 14.71
CA SER A 82 7.29 -25.65 14.77
C SER A 82 7.96 -25.39 13.40
N PHE A 83 7.25 -25.58 12.29
CA PHE A 83 7.75 -25.27 10.94
C PHE A 83 7.62 -23.79 10.58
N MET A 84 6.83 -23.02 11.33
CA MET A 84 6.81 -21.56 11.26
C MET A 84 7.83 -20.98 12.24
N GLN A 85 8.89 -20.39 11.74
CA GLN A 85 10.01 -19.91 12.54
C GLN A 85 10.46 -18.50 12.16
N LYS A 86 11.40 -17.95 12.94
CA LYS A 86 12.07 -16.68 12.66
C LYS A 86 13.57 -16.95 12.60
N SER A 87 14.08 -17.30 11.45
CA SER A 87 15.52 -17.48 11.21
C SER A 87 15.91 -16.88 9.86
N ARG A 88 17.19 -16.88 9.55
CA ARG A 88 17.70 -16.44 8.24
C ARG A 88 17.23 -17.38 7.13
N GLU A 89 17.34 -18.66 7.34
CA GLU A 89 17.01 -19.73 6.40
C GLU A 89 15.53 -19.68 6.02
N VAL A 90 14.68 -19.43 7.00
CA VAL A 90 13.24 -19.24 6.86
C VAL A 90 12.91 -18.08 5.91
N ARG A 91 13.63 -16.95 6.04
CA ARG A 91 13.45 -15.80 5.16
C ARG A 91 13.95 -16.09 3.76
N LEU A 92 15.08 -16.79 3.63
CA LEU A 92 15.62 -17.21 2.35
C LEU A 92 14.65 -18.15 1.62
N ASN A 93 14.06 -19.12 2.33
CA ASN A 93 13.05 -20.00 1.76
C ASN A 93 11.85 -19.21 1.22
N LEU A 94 11.30 -18.30 2.04
CA LEU A 94 10.20 -17.44 1.61
C LEU A 94 10.56 -16.61 0.37
N GLN A 95 11.75 -15.99 0.36
CA GLN A 95 12.23 -15.20 -0.76
C GLN A 95 12.46 -16.03 -2.02
N THR A 96 12.97 -17.25 -1.89
CA THR A 96 13.19 -18.15 -3.04
C THR A 96 11.87 -18.56 -3.67
N ILE A 97 10.88 -18.95 -2.85
CA ILE A 97 9.56 -19.31 -3.34
C ILE A 97 8.87 -18.07 -3.96
N ALA A 98 8.95 -16.92 -3.29
CA ALA A 98 8.42 -15.66 -3.78
C ALA A 98 9.02 -15.27 -5.14
N SER A 99 10.34 -15.38 -5.29
CA SER A 99 11.01 -15.09 -6.56
C SER A 99 10.56 -16.02 -7.70
N ASN A 100 10.29 -17.28 -7.39
CA ASN A 100 9.76 -18.24 -8.34
C ASN A 100 8.32 -17.94 -8.79
N LEU A 101 7.52 -17.31 -7.91
CA LEU A 101 6.13 -16.91 -8.19
C LEU A 101 5.99 -15.48 -8.70
N ARG A 102 7.07 -14.72 -8.79
CA ARG A 102 7.01 -13.30 -9.20
C ARG A 102 6.40 -13.12 -10.58
N GLY A 103 6.80 -13.95 -11.54
CA GLY A 103 6.22 -13.94 -12.89
C GLY A 103 4.71 -14.16 -12.88
N PHE A 104 4.22 -15.07 -12.03
CA PHE A 104 2.79 -15.29 -11.86
C PHE A 104 2.06 -14.03 -11.38
N LEU A 105 2.59 -13.31 -10.40
CA LEU A 105 1.95 -12.09 -9.91
C LEU A 105 2.02 -10.93 -10.91
N GLU A 106 3.17 -10.74 -11.56
CA GLU A 106 3.44 -9.54 -12.36
C GLU A 106 2.92 -9.61 -13.80
N ASN A 107 2.78 -10.81 -14.36
CA ASN A 107 2.47 -11.03 -15.78
C ASN A 107 1.09 -11.69 -16.02
N LEU A 108 0.19 -11.66 -15.02
CA LEU A 108 -1.21 -12.02 -15.24
C LEU A 108 -1.87 -11.04 -16.20
N ASP A 109 -2.52 -11.57 -17.24
CA ASP A 109 -3.42 -10.84 -18.12
C ASP A 109 -4.82 -11.48 -18.16
N ALA A 110 -5.74 -10.89 -18.92
CA ALA A 110 -7.12 -11.36 -18.95
C ALA A 110 -7.24 -12.78 -19.54
N HIS A 111 -6.42 -13.13 -20.55
CA HIS A 111 -6.45 -14.46 -21.18
C HIS A 111 -5.90 -15.54 -20.25
N ILE A 112 -4.82 -15.22 -19.55
CA ILE A 112 -4.22 -16.13 -18.56
C ILE A 112 -5.20 -16.39 -17.41
N ILE A 113 -5.88 -15.34 -16.93
CA ILE A 113 -6.88 -15.46 -15.87
C ILE A 113 -8.02 -16.38 -16.32
N GLU A 114 -8.56 -16.19 -17.52
CA GLU A 114 -9.63 -17.01 -18.08
C GLU A 114 -9.17 -18.47 -18.22
N ALA A 115 -7.97 -18.72 -18.76
CA ALA A 115 -7.42 -20.07 -18.88
C ALA A 115 -7.25 -20.76 -17.52
N ILE A 116 -6.80 -20.03 -16.47
CA ILE A 116 -6.71 -20.57 -15.11
C ILE A 116 -8.09 -20.96 -14.57
N GLU A 117 -9.10 -20.09 -14.76
CA GLU A 117 -10.46 -20.32 -14.28
C GLU A 117 -11.13 -21.51 -14.97
N GLU A 118 -10.89 -21.68 -16.26
CA GLU A 118 -11.43 -22.76 -17.08
C GLU A 118 -10.58 -24.07 -17.04
N ASN A 119 -9.48 -24.05 -16.30
CA ASN A 119 -8.48 -25.15 -16.21
C ASN A 119 -7.87 -25.51 -17.57
N GLU A 120 -7.64 -24.52 -18.40
CA GLU A 120 -6.93 -24.67 -19.67
C GLU A 120 -5.41 -24.54 -19.49
N GLU A 121 -4.65 -24.91 -20.53
CA GLU A 121 -3.21 -24.71 -20.55
C GLU A 121 -2.87 -23.24 -20.77
N PHE A 122 -1.88 -22.75 -20.04
CA PHE A 122 -1.38 -21.38 -20.16
C PHE A 122 0.12 -21.31 -19.90
N GLU A 123 0.74 -20.29 -20.43
CA GLU A 123 2.14 -19.92 -20.17
C GLU A 123 2.20 -18.49 -19.61
N ILE A 124 3.05 -18.28 -18.63
CA ILE A 124 3.30 -16.95 -18.03
C ILE A 124 4.79 -16.68 -18.09
N GLU A 125 5.18 -15.53 -18.60
CA GLU A 125 6.57 -15.10 -18.59
C GLU A 125 7.11 -15.04 -17.16
N GLY A 126 8.27 -15.68 -16.93
CA GLY A 126 8.92 -15.71 -15.61
C GLY A 126 8.25 -16.60 -14.56
N PHE A 127 7.29 -17.46 -14.96
CA PHE A 127 6.71 -18.47 -14.10
C PHE A 127 6.62 -19.80 -14.82
N GLU A 128 7.18 -20.86 -14.22
CA GLU A 128 7.14 -22.22 -14.74
C GLU A 128 6.59 -23.16 -13.66
N LYS A 129 5.49 -23.85 -13.99
CA LYS A 129 4.93 -24.89 -13.12
C LYS A 129 5.94 -26.02 -12.95
N GLY A 130 6.17 -26.44 -11.70
CA GLY A 130 7.08 -27.55 -11.42
C GLY A 130 8.56 -27.20 -11.56
N SER A 131 8.92 -25.91 -11.64
CA SER A 131 10.32 -25.49 -11.59
C SER A 131 10.97 -25.96 -10.29
N LYS A 132 12.24 -26.42 -10.43
CA LYS A 132 12.99 -26.93 -9.30
C LYS A 132 13.78 -25.82 -8.62
N ILE A 133 13.61 -25.69 -7.32
CA ILE A 133 14.27 -24.70 -6.48
C ILE A 133 15.11 -25.35 -5.38
N THR A 134 16.06 -24.61 -4.83
CA THR A 134 16.81 -25.02 -3.65
C THR A 134 16.27 -24.30 -2.43
N LEU A 135 15.91 -25.05 -1.41
CA LEU A 135 15.45 -24.53 -0.12
C LEU A 135 16.38 -24.97 1.01
N PHE A 136 16.29 -24.33 2.15
CA PHE A 136 17.08 -24.66 3.34
C PHE A 136 16.23 -25.46 4.33
N ASP A 137 16.85 -26.50 4.91
CA ASP A 137 16.27 -27.17 6.07
C ASP A 137 16.42 -26.31 7.34
N ARG A 138 15.90 -26.79 8.46
CA ARG A 138 15.97 -26.13 9.76
C ARG A 138 17.41 -25.91 10.26
N ASN A 139 18.37 -26.74 9.81
CA ASN A 139 19.76 -26.70 10.20
C ASN A 139 20.61 -25.82 9.27
N GLY A 140 20.01 -25.28 8.23
CA GLY A 140 20.69 -24.44 7.23
C GLY A 140 21.39 -25.25 6.13
N ASN A 141 21.04 -26.52 5.94
CA ASN A 141 21.55 -27.31 4.82
C ASN A 141 20.73 -27.05 3.56
N ASP A 142 21.42 -26.99 2.42
CA ASP A 142 20.78 -26.87 1.12
C ASP A 142 20.04 -28.16 0.76
N ILE A 143 18.77 -28.04 0.44
CA ILE A 143 17.94 -29.12 -0.10
C ILE A 143 17.60 -28.77 -1.55
N PRO A 144 18.35 -29.29 -2.52
CA PRO A 144 18.15 -29.00 -3.93
C PRO A 144 16.96 -29.77 -4.52
N GLU A 145 16.60 -29.42 -5.75
CA GLU A 145 15.61 -30.12 -6.57
C GLU A 145 14.22 -30.23 -5.92
N ILE A 146 13.82 -29.22 -5.16
CA ILE A 146 12.48 -29.12 -4.62
C ILE A 146 11.55 -28.64 -5.73
N GLU A 147 10.63 -29.48 -6.14
CA GLU A 147 9.54 -29.15 -7.05
C GLU A 147 8.29 -28.79 -6.24
N LEU A 148 7.80 -27.55 -6.40
CA LEU A 148 6.56 -27.11 -5.78
C LEU A 148 5.38 -27.37 -6.75
N LYS A 149 4.42 -28.12 -6.30
CA LYS A 149 3.14 -28.30 -6.99
C LYS A 149 2.23 -27.16 -6.59
N VAL A 150 1.93 -26.27 -7.52
CA VAL A 150 1.17 -25.06 -7.28
C VAL A 150 -0.18 -25.14 -7.95
N ASP A 151 -1.24 -24.99 -7.19
CA ASP A 151 -2.58 -24.76 -7.71
C ASP A 151 -2.74 -23.28 -8.05
N CYS A 152 -2.64 -22.94 -9.33
CA CYS A 152 -2.71 -21.58 -9.81
C CYS A 152 -4.10 -20.96 -9.62
N LYS A 153 -5.16 -21.76 -9.55
CA LYS A 153 -6.52 -21.28 -9.31
C LYS A 153 -6.68 -20.80 -7.88
N GLU A 154 -6.18 -21.58 -6.91
CA GLU A 154 -6.17 -21.17 -5.50
C GLU A 154 -5.33 -19.91 -5.30
N LEU A 155 -4.17 -19.79 -5.98
CA LEU A 155 -3.36 -18.56 -5.92
C LEU A 155 -4.09 -17.37 -6.52
N LEU A 156 -4.77 -17.55 -7.65
CA LEU A 156 -5.55 -16.48 -8.29
C LEU A 156 -6.71 -16.02 -7.42
N GLU A 157 -7.45 -16.96 -6.82
CA GLU A 157 -8.55 -16.66 -5.90
C GLU A 157 -8.06 -15.89 -4.67
N LEU A 158 -6.92 -16.26 -4.11
CA LEU A 158 -6.29 -15.55 -3.00
C LEU A 158 -5.93 -14.11 -3.39
N LEU A 159 -5.32 -13.89 -4.55
CA LEU A 159 -5.01 -12.55 -5.06
C LEU A 159 -6.28 -11.71 -5.25
N LYS A 160 -7.29 -12.26 -5.92
CA LYS A 160 -8.58 -11.58 -6.12
C LYS A 160 -9.19 -11.15 -4.80
N SER A 161 -9.29 -12.07 -3.84
CA SER A 161 -9.85 -11.78 -2.52
C SER A 161 -9.12 -10.64 -1.82
N LYS A 162 -7.78 -10.61 -1.84
CA LYS A 162 -6.99 -9.56 -1.19
C LYS A 162 -7.13 -8.19 -1.86
N ILE A 163 -7.13 -8.17 -3.18
CA ILE A 163 -7.31 -6.95 -3.95
C ILE A 163 -8.72 -6.40 -3.75
N ASP A 164 -9.73 -7.27 -3.76
CA ASP A 164 -11.12 -6.88 -3.51
C ASP A 164 -11.31 -6.29 -2.10
N ASP A 165 -10.68 -6.87 -1.07
CA ASP A 165 -10.67 -6.32 0.29
C ASP A 165 -10.07 -4.92 0.32
N GLY A 166 -8.95 -4.69 -0.38
CA GLY A 166 -8.30 -3.38 -0.48
C GLY A 166 -9.17 -2.34 -1.18
N VAL A 167 -9.81 -2.72 -2.27
CA VAL A 167 -10.75 -1.85 -3.00
C VAL A 167 -12.01 -1.57 -2.17
N ALA A 168 -12.51 -2.57 -1.43
CA ALA A 168 -13.64 -2.38 -0.51
C ALA A 168 -13.29 -1.37 0.60
N ASN A 169 -12.08 -1.43 1.17
CA ASN A 169 -11.60 -0.46 2.16
C ASN A 169 -11.53 0.96 1.58
N PHE A 170 -11.06 1.11 0.33
CA PHE A 170 -11.07 2.39 -0.36
C PHE A 170 -12.49 2.96 -0.47
N PHE A 171 -13.46 2.18 -0.92
CA PHE A 171 -14.84 2.63 -1.05
C PHE A 171 -15.55 2.85 0.29
N ALA A 172 -15.15 2.16 1.34
CA ALA A 172 -15.62 2.45 2.70
C ALA A 172 -15.14 3.83 3.17
N GLY A 173 -13.85 4.16 2.95
CA GLY A 173 -13.29 5.49 3.19
C GLY A 173 -13.98 6.56 2.34
N PHE A 174 -14.21 6.28 1.05
CA PHE A 174 -14.96 7.15 0.15
C PHE A 174 -16.38 7.46 0.69
N SER A 175 -17.13 6.43 1.10
CA SER A 175 -18.50 6.61 1.60
C SER A 175 -18.55 7.53 2.81
N LYS A 176 -17.56 7.43 3.72
CA LYS A 176 -17.44 8.32 4.87
C LYS A 176 -17.18 9.78 4.44
N VAL A 177 -16.25 9.99 3.52
CA VAL A 177 -15.92 11.33 2.97
C VAL A 177 -17.14 11.94 2.30
N MET A 178 -17.88 11.14 1.53
CA MET A 178 -19.11 11.58 0.85
C MET A 178 -20.17 12.07 1.82
N ALA A 179 -20.37 11.35 2.92
CA ALA A 179 -21.36 11.73 3.93
C ALA A 179 -21.03 13.07 4.62
N GLU A 180 -19.75 13.40 4.77
CA GLU A 180 -19.29 14.54 5.54
C GLU A 180 -19.00 15.79 4.70
N ASN A 181 -18.57 15.63 3.41
CA ASN A 181 -17.89 16.69 2.68
C ASN A 181 -18.48 17.03 1.28
N ILE A 182 -19.43 16.25 0.77
CA ILE A 182 -19.91 16.46 -0.60
C ILE A 182 -21.12 17.39 -0.64
N ASP A 183 -20.93 18.48 -1.38
CA ASP A 183 -22.01 19.38 -1.72
C ASP A 183 -22.87 18.81 -2.88
N ASN A 184 -24.06 19.40 -3.03
CA ASN A 184 -25.00 18.99 -4.07
C ASN A 184 -24.54 19.30 -5.51
N GLN A 185 -23.34 19.86 -5.72
CA GLN A 185 -22.81 20.23 -7.04
C GLN A 185 -21.83 19.20 -7.59
N CYS A 186 -21.34 18.27 -6.76
CA CYS A 186 -20.44 17.22 -7.22
C CYS A 186 -21.17 16.29 -8.20
N ARG A 187 -20.60 16.12 -9.42
CA ARG A 187 -21.17 15.27 -10.49
C ARG A 187 -20.30 14.09 -10.87
N ALA A 188 -19.04 14.13 -10.51
CA ALA A 188 -18.10 13.06 -10.82
C ALA A 188 -17.11 12.88 -9.69
N PHE A 189 -16.70 11.64 -9.51
CA PHE A 189 -15.61 11.26 -8.63
C PHE A 189 -14.49 10.64 -9.48
N HIS A 190 -13.33 11.29 -9.42
CA HIS A 190 -12.15 10.91 -10.20
C HIS A 190 -11.25 10.01 -9.37
N ILE A 191 -11.03 8.77 -9.81
CA ILE A 191 -10.18 7.77 -9.15
C ILE A 191 -8.88 7.65 -9.93
N PHE A 192 -7.77 8.04 -9.32
CA PHE A 192 -6.44 7.91 -9.89
C PHE A 192 -5.76 6.69 -9.30
N LEU A 193 -5.34 5.75 -10.14
CA LEU A 193 -4.57 4.59 -9.74
C LEU A 193 -3.07 4.93 -9.75
N GLY A 194 -2.45 4.87 -8.58
CA GLY A 194 -1.01 5.07 -8.36
C GLY A 194 -0.33 3.77 -7.94
N GLY A 195 1.02 3.80 -7.89
CA GLY A 195 1.82 2.64 -7.53
C GLY A 195 1.96 1.60 -8.64
N ASN A 196 3.03 0.82 -8.60
CA ASN A 196 3.31 -0.14 -9.67
C ASN A 196 2.38 -1.35 -9.64
N ALA A 197 1.92 -1.76 -8.46
CA ALA A 197 1.00 -2.89 -8.32
C ALA A 197 -0.41 -2.57 -8.86
N SER A 198 -0.78 -1.28 -8.96
CA SER A 198 -2.04 -0.86 -9.60
C SER A 198 -2.13 -1.18 -11.10
N LYS A 199 -1.01 -1.54 -11.75
CA LYS A 199 -1.01 -1.99 -13.15
C LYS A 199 -1.62 -3.37 -13.36
N SER A 200 -1.82 -4.13 -12.28
CA SER A 200 -2.43 -5.44 -12.33
C SER A 200 -3.85 -5.37 -12.91
N VAL A 201 -4.15 -6.24 -13.85
CA VAL A 201 -5.49 -6.41 -14.43
C VAL A 201 -6.53 -6.73 -13.35
N LEU A 202 -6.14 -7.42 -12.28
CA LEU A 202 -7.01 -7.74 -11.14
C LEU A 202 -7.44 -6.47 -10.39
N VAL A 203 -6.55 -5.50 -10.23
CA VAL A 203 -6.88 -4.21 -9.59
C VAL A 203 -7.92 -3.46 -10.43
N LYS A 204 -7.71 -3.40 -11.74
CA LYS A 204 -8.67 -2.79 -12.66
C LYS A 204 -10.04 -3.46 -12.58
N GLN A 205 -10.09 -4.79 -12.66
CA GLN A 205 -11.35 -5.55 -12.56
C GLN A 205 -12.06 -5.31 -11.22
N ALA A 206 -11.33 -5.32 -10.11
CA ALA A 206 -11.87 -5.06 -8.79
C ALA A 206 -12.48 -3.65 -8.69
N PHE A 207 -11.81 -2.62 -9.24
CA PHE A 207 -12.35 -1.26 -9.28
C PHE A 207 -13.59 -1.14 -10.17
N GLU A 208 -13.60 -1.75 -11.35
CA GLU A 208 -14.76 -1.72 -12.24
C GLU A 208 -15.98 -2.38 -11.58
N ASN A 209 -15.82 -3.55 -10.96
CA ASN A 209 -16.87 -4.26 -10.25
C ASN A 209 -17.41 -3.45 -9.05
N ALA A 210 -16.51 -2.90 -8.24
CA ALA A 210 -16.88 -2.09 -7.08
C ALA A 210 -17.53 -0.77 -7.48
N LYS A 211 -17.04 -0.12 -8.53
CA LYS A 211 -17.55 1.14 -9.07
C LYS A 211 -19.01 1.01 -9.48
N GLU A 212 -19.39 -0.03 -10.19
CA GLU A 212 -20.79 -0.26 -10.58
C GLU A 212 -21.72 -0.39 -9.38
N LYS A 213 -21.29 -1.16 -8.39
CA LYS A 213 -22.07 -1.37 -7.15
C LYS A 213 -22.22 -0.06 -6.37
N GLN A 214 -21.13 0.69 -6.21
CA GLN A 214 -21.10 1.96 -5.49
C GLN A 214 -21.91 3.05 -6.22
N LEU A 215 -21.85 3.08 -7.55
CA LEU A 215 -22.61 4.02 -8.35
C LEU A 215 -24.12 3.84 -8.16
N LYS A 216 -24.58 2.59 -8.15
CA LYS A 216 -26.00 2.28 -7.87
C LYS A 216 -26.42 2.76 -6.49
N ALA A 217 -25.63 2.44 -5.46
CA ALA A 217 -25.90 2.85 -4.09
C ALA A 217 -25.90 4.38 -3.94
N TYR A 218 -24.95 5.07 -4.55
CA TYR A 218 -24.83 6.52 -4.49
C TYR A 218 -26.00 7.23 -5.19
N LYS A 219 -26.38 6.80 -6.39
CA LYS A 219 -27.52 7.37 -7.12
C LYS A 219 -28.83 7.25 -6.33
N GLN A 220 -29.03 6.12 -5.66
CA GLN A 220 -30.20 5.91 -4.79
C GLN A 220 -30.18 6.87 -3.58
N MET A 221 -29.03 7.02 -2.92
CA MET A 221 -28.88 7.86 -1.74
C MET A 221 -29.00 9.35 -2.06
N ALA A 222 -28.34 9.79 -3.12
CA ALA A 222 -28.25 11.20 -3.51
C ALA A 222 -29.41 11.69 -4.38
N SER A 223 -30.29 10.78 -4.85
CA SER A 223 -31.35 11.07 -5.84
C SER A 223 -30.81 11.78 -7.09
N LYS A 224 -29.63 11.38 -7.56
CA LYS A 224 -28.93 11.95 -8.71
C LYS A 224 -28.62 10.87 -9.74
N ASP A 225 -29.09 11.04 -10.94
CA ASP A 225 -28.86 10.10 -12.04
C ASP A 225 -27.57 10.41 -12.84
N ASP A 226 -27.07 11.64 -12.76
CA ASP A 226 -25.96 12.16 -13.56
C ASP A 226 -24.56 12.03 -12.89
N PHE A 227 -24.48 11.32 -11.75
CA PHE A 227 -23.20 11.09 -11.07
C PHE A 227 -22.37 9.99 -11.75
N ALA A 228 -21.08 10.19 -11.88
CA ALA A 228 -20.15 9.23 -12.48
C ALA A 228 -18.91 8.99 -11.64
N PHE A 229 -18.39 7.76 -11.68
CA PHE A 229 -17.02 7.42 -11.29
C PHE A 229 -16.15 7.34 -12.56
N ILE A 230 -15.06 8.08 -12.58
CA ILE A 230 -14.10 8.11 -13.69
C ILE A 230 -12.80 7.51 -13.18
N LEU A 231 -12.41 6.38 -13.74
CA LEU A 231 -11.17 5.67 -13.38
C LEU A 231 -10.04 6.10 -14.32
N TYR A 232 -8.93 6.53 -13.75
CA TYR A 232 -7.71 6.86 -14.47
C TYR A 232 -6.68 5.76 -14.27
N GLU A 233 -6.23 5.21 -15.37
CA GLU A 233 -5.24 4.14 -15.42
C GLU A 233 -3.88 4.58 -14.86
N PRO A 234 -3.09 3.66 -14.33
CA PRO A 234 -1.77 3.98 -13.78
C PRO A 234 -0.86 4.62 -14.83
N LEU A 235 -0.22 5.72 -14.50
CA LEU A 235 0.68 6.44 -15.41
C LEU A 235 1.77 5.52 -15.96
N GLY A 236 2.03 5.63 -17.27
CA GLY A 236 3.03 4.84 -17.96
C GLY A 236 2.51 3.53 -18.56
N THR A 237 1.21 3.25 -18.48
CA THR A 237 0.53 2.21 -19.25
C THR A 237 0.10 2.76 -20.63
N GLU A 238 -0.17 1.88 -21.58
CA GLU A 238 -0.71 2.29 -22.89
C GLU A 238 -2.08 2.95 -22.76
N GLU A 239 -2.92 2.42 -21.86
CA GLU A 239 -4.24 2.93 -21.56
C GLU A 239 -4.17 4.35 -20.99
N SER A 240 -3.28 4.60 -20.04
CA SER A 240 -3.11 5.97 -19.50
C SER A 240 -2.62 6.94 -20.55
N ASN A 241 -1.75 6.51 -21.48
CA ASN A 241 -1.28 7.34 -22.58
C ASN A 241 -2.43 7.70 -23.53
N LYS A 242 -3.33 6.76 -23.83
CA LYS A 242 -4.54 7.00 -24.60
C LYS A 242 -5.47 8.00 -23.89
N GLN A 243 -5.72 7.80 -22.59
CA GLN A 243 -6.53 8.73 -21.79
C GLN A 243 -5.94 10.14 -21.78
N ILE A 244 -4.62 10.29 -21.64
CA ILE A 244 -3.94 11.59 -21.66
C ILE A 244 -4.13 12.25 -23.04
N LEU A 245 -3.95 11.50 -24.13
CA LEU A 245 -4.13 12.01 -25.48
C LEU A 245 -5.57 12.50 -25.71
N GLU A 246 -6.56 11.72 -25.30
CA GLU A 246 -7.99 12.06 -25.42
C GLU A 246 -8.34 13.32 -24.61
N LEU A 247 -7.82 13.45 -23.40
CA LEU A 247 -8.14 14.56 -22.51
C LEU A 247 -7.41 15.85 -22.86
N THR A 248 -6.18 15.76 -23.39
CA THR A 248 -5.29 16.94 -23.58
C THR A 248 -5.00 17.26 -25.04
N GLY A 249 -5.28 16.35 -25.96
CA GLY A 249 -4.88 16.44 -27.36
C GLY A 249 -3.36 16.29 -27.58
N LYS A 250 -2.60 15.92 -26.56
CA LYS A 250 -1.15 15.76 -26.58
C LYS A 250 -0.77 14.37 -26.11
N ASP A 251 0.33 13.82 -26.65
CA ASP A 251 0.86 12.60 -26.11
C ASP A 251 1.41 12.80 -24.67
N ALA A 252 1.64 11.70 -23.97
CA ALA A 252 2.06 11.75 -22.56
C ALA A 252 3.40 12.49 -22.36
N PHE A 253 4.31 12.44 -23.33
CA PHE A 253 5.59 13.14 -23.25
C PHE A 253 5.40 14.66 -23.41
N GLU A 254 4.62 15.08 -24.39
CA GLU A 254 4.31 16.50 -24.64
C GLU A 254 3.44 17.11 -23.53
N ALA A 255 2.46 16.35 -23.03
CA ALA A 255 1.58 16.81 -21.94
C ALA A 255 2.35 17.13 -20.66
N TRP A 256 3.47 16.45 -20.44
CA TRP A 256 4.36 16.64 -19.28
C TRP A 256 5.61 17.48 -19.58
N GLY A 257 5.55 18.31 -20.60
CA GLY A 257 6.57 19.33 -20.89
C GLY A 257 7.76 18.84 -21.69
N GLY A 258 7.72 17.64 -22.28
CA GLY A 258 8.72 17.15 -23.22
C GLY A 258 10.05 16.66 -22.59
N TYR A 259 10.10 16.43 -21.28
CA TYR A 259 11.33 15.99 -20.62
C TYR A 259 11.34 14.50 -20.30
N VAL A 260 10.27 13.98 -19.71
CA VAL A 260 10.15 12.58 -19.28
C VAL A 260 8.70 12.13 -19.38
N LYS A 261 8.47 10.91 -19.86
CA LYS A 261 7.13 10.30 -19.77
C LYS A 261 6.80 10.01 -18.31
N PRO A 262 5.64 10.41 -17.81
CA PRO A 262 5.23 10.10 -16.44
C PRO A 262 5.04 8.59 -16.27
N THR A 263 5.37 8.10 -15.09
CA THR A 263 5.11 6.73 -14.65
C THR A 263 4.44 6.75 -13.30
N CYS A 264 3.83 5.64 -12.89
CA CYS A 264 3.24 5.51 -11.57
C CYS A 264 4.24 5.73 -10.41
N LYS A 265 5.55 5.60 -10.67
CA LYS A 265 6.63 5.91 -9.68
C LYS A 265 7.00 7.40 -9.65
N THR A 266 6.87 8.10 -10.77
CA THR A 266 7.28 9.52 -10.88
C THR A 266 6.14 10.49 -10.57
N GLY A 267 4.91 10.04 -10.48
CA GLY A 267 3.73 10.87 -10.21
C GLY A 267 3.85 11.70 -8.94
N VAL A 268 4.38 11.13 -7.85
CA VAL A 268 4.60 11.84 -6.59
C VAL A 268 5.60 13.00 -6.77
N ALA A 269 6.72 12.75 -7.47
CA ALA A 269 7.73 13.78 -7.73
C ALA A 269 7.15 14.93 -8.56
N PHE A 270 6.39 14.64 -9.59
CA PHE A 270 5.69 15.67 -10.38
C PHE A 270 4.64 16.42 -9.56
N GLY A 271 3.85 15.72 -8.76
CA GLY A 271 2.88 16.33 -7.85
C GLY A 271 3.55 17.32 -6.88
N LEU A 272 4.68 16.96 -6.30
CA LEU A 272 5.48 17.84 -5.44
C LEU A 272 6.02 19.08 -6.21
N LEU A 273 6.41 18.93 -7.46
CA LEU A 273 6.82 20.06 -8.30
C LEU A 273 5.64 20.99 -8.60
N GLU A 274 4.48 20.45 -8.90
CA GLU A 274 3.26 21.24 -9.19
C GLU A 274 2.68 21.91 -7.94
N SER A 275 2.86 21.32 -6.75
CA SER A 275 2.39 21.90 -5.48
C SER A 275 3.23 23.08 -4.99
N ARG A 276 4.35 23.41 -5.67
CA ARG A 276 5.14 24.61 -5.33
C ARG A 276 4.32 25.87 -5.51
N ASN A 277 4.58 26.85 -4.63
CA ASN A 277 3.99 28.19 -4.73
C ASN A 277 4.51 28.92 -5.96
N LYS A 278 3.84 28.73 -7.10
CA LYS A 278 4.16 29.36 -8.39
C LYS A 278 2.90 30.00 -9.02
N PRO A 279 3.05 31.00 -9.89
CA PRO A 279 1.93 31.55 -10.66
C PRO A 279 1.23 30.45 -11.47
N ASN A 280 -0.09 30.50 -11.54
CA ASN A 280 -0.93 29.46 -12.16
C ASN A 280 -0.73 28.04 -11.60
N GLY A 281 -0.15 27.92 -10.40
CA GLY A 281 0.00 26.66 -9.71
C GLY A 281 -1.27 26.21 -9.00
N ILE A 282 -1.09 25.32 -8.05
CA ILE A 282 -2.16 24.77 -7.21
C ILE A 282 -2.13 25.48 -5.87
N GLU A 283 -3.25 26.07 -5.46
CA GLU A 283 -3.45 26.54 -4.11
C GLU A 283 -3.66 25.32 -3.21
N MET A 284 -2.60 24.95 -2.52
CA MET A 284 -2.69 23.94 -1.47
C MET A 284 -3.38 24.56 -0.26
N PRO A 285 -4.22 23.78 0.47
CA PRO A 285 -4.68 24.25 1.76
C PRO A 285 -3.45 24.69 2.52
N SER A 286 -3.53 25.84 3.20
CA SER A 286 -2.48 26.21 4.12
C SER A 286 -2.36 25.03 5.09
N ILE A 287 -1.37 24.18 4.85
CA ILE A 287 -0.81 23.44 5.96
C ILE A 287 -0.48 24.59 6.90
N ASP A 288 -1.23 24.71 7.99
CA ASP A 288 -0.87 25.64 9.05
C ASP A 288 0.63 25.62 9.11
N SER A 289 1.27 26.77 8.98
CA SER A 289 2.70 26.92 8.65
C SER A 289 3.66 26.27 9.65
N ASN A 290 3.12 25.54 10.59
CA ASN A 290 3.78 24.56 11.43
C ASN A 290 3.39 23.15 10.93
N PRO A 291 4.31 22.39 10.32
CA PRO A 291 4.09 20.96 10.11
C PRO A 291 3.75 20.36 11.47
N VAL A 292 2.51 19.91 11.64
CA VAL A 292 2.07 19.29 12.89
C VAL A 292 2.84 17.98 12.99
N PHE A 293 3.78 17.96 13.89
CA PHE A 293 4.51 16.74 14.20
C PHE A 293 3.54 15.77 14.87
N LYS A 294 3.31 14.63 14.25
CA LYS A 294 2.21 13.70 14.61
C LYS A 294 2.49 12.84 15.84
N TYR A 295 3.72 12.87 16.36
CA TYR A 295 4.16 11.93 17.37
C TYR A 295 4.56 12.63 18.65
N ASP A 296 4.31 11.96 19.77
CA ASP A 296 4.94 12.31 21.04
C ASP A 296 6.28 11.58 21.09
N LEU A 297 7.35 12.29 21.46
CA LEU A 297 8.68 11.75 21.67
C LEU A 297 8.93 11.55 23.15
N GLY A 298 9.52 10.44 23.52
CA GLY A 298 9.74 10.13 24.92
C GLY A 298 10.80 9.07 25.17
N VAL A 299 10.93 8.70 26.42
CA VAL A 299 11.84 7.68 26.92
C VAL A 299 11.07 6.58 27.64
N GLU A 300 11.68 5.42 27.75
CA GLU A 300 11.17 4.35 28.61
C GLU A 300 11.53 4.65 30.09
N LYS A 301 10.56 4.47 30.95
CA LYS A 301 10.75 4.47 32.39
C LYS A 301 9.79 3.49 33.05
N GLU A 302 10.33 2.50 33.76
CA GLU A 302 9.55 1.47 34.46
C GLU A 302 8.55 0.71 33.55
N GLY A 303 8.99 0.37 32.31
CA GLY A 303 8.17 -0.33 31.33
C GLY A 303 7.09 0.54 30.66
N LYS A 304 7.09 1.86 30.89
CA LYS A 304 6.13 2.81 30.35
C LYS A 304 6.80 3.88 29.50
N PHE A 305 6.04 4.40 28.55
CA PHE A 305 6.43 5.53 27.75
C PHE A 305 6.20 6.84 28.53
N HIS A 306 7.25 7.64 28.68
CA HIS A 306 7.19 8.97 29.28
C HIS A 306 7.49 10.01 28.22
N ALA A 307 6.44 10.74 27.80
CA ALA A 307 6.58 11.79 26.82
C ALA A 307 7.44 12.94 27.35
N LYS A 308 8.44 13.33 26.57
CA LYS A 308 9.33 14.48 26.83
C LYS A 308 9.00 15.67 25.92
N ILE A 309 8.60 15.39 24.70
CA ILE A 309 8.16 16.38 23.71
C ILE A 309 6.81 15.93 23.19
N GLY A 310 5.78 16.69 23.46
CA GLY A 310 4.44 16.45 22.93
C GLY A 310 4.33 16.87 21.46
N ARG A 311 3.52 16.14 20.70
CA ARG A 311 3.25 16.43 19.27
C ARG A 311 2.83 17.87 18.99
N ASP A 312 2.12 18.49 19.92
CA ASP A 312 1.61 19.85 19.79
C ASP A 312 2.62 20.93 20.26
N SER A 313 3.76 20.51 20.83
CA SER A 313 4.76 21.42 21.38
C SER A 313 5.91 21.74 20.43
N LEU A 314 6.11 20.94 19.38
CA LEU A 314 7.18 21.14 18.40
C LEU A 314 6.85 22.30 17.45
N LYS A 315 7.75 23.29 17.42
CA LYS A 315 7.70 24.39 16.47
C LYS A 315 8.80 24.27 15.43
N THR A 316 8.49 24.61 14.20
CA THR A 316 9.46 24.61 13.10
C THR A 316 10.56 25.64 13.39
N ASN A 317 11.82 25.23 13.18
CA ASN A 317 13.02 26.04 13.40
C ASN A 317 13.33 26.41 14.87
N GLU A 318 12.70 25.76 15.83
CA GLU A 318 13.08 25.89 17.25
C GLU A 318 13.72 24.57 17.74
N TYR A 319 14.85 24.68 18.45
CA TYR A 319 15.45 23.54 19.15
C TYR A 319 14.74 23.35 20.47
N GLN A 320 14.35 22.10 20.76
CA GLN A 320 13.78 21.74 22.07
C GLN A 320 14.75 20.80 22.80
N ILE A 321 14.87 21.00 24.09
CA ILE A 321 15.68 20.13 24.96
C ILE A 321 14.87 18.88 25.23
N PHE A 322 15.35 17.74 24.70
CA PHE A 322 14.71 16.44 24.93
C PHE A 322 14.98 15.91 26.34
N GLN A 323 16.23 16.05 26.81
CA GLN A 323 16.65 15.59 28.13
C GLN A 323 17.82 16.44 28.61
N THR A 324 17.82 16.81 29.91
CA THR A 324 18.95 17.54 30.52
C THR A 324 20.09 16.59 30.85
N LYS A 325 21.31 17.13 30.94
CA LYS A 325 22.50 16.36 31.31
C LYS A 325 22.37 15.71 32.71
N GLU A 326 21.62 16.31 33.59
CA GLU A 326 21.35 15.82 34.95
C GLU A 326 20.37 14.64 34.93
N GLU A 327 19.42 14.62 34.00
CA GLU A 327 18.46 13.52 33.83
C GLU A 327 19.10 12.31 33.14
N TRP A 328 20.19 12.50 32.40
CA TRP A 328 20.82 11.40 31.63
C TRP A 328 21.64 10.44 32.47
N GLY A 329 21.95 10.73 33.69
CA GLY A 329 22.58 9.78 34.62
C GLY A 329 23.90 9.09 34.17
N GLY A 330 24.49 9.49 33.03
CA GLY A 330 25.81 9.00 32.59
C GLY A 330 25.82 7.65 31.85
N PHE A 331 24.69 7.19 31.28
CA PHE A 331 24.62 5.97 30.46
C PHE A 331 25.14 6.19 29.04
N ASP A 332 25.74 5.15 28.44
CA ASP A 332 26.40 5.20 27.13
C ASP A 332 25.42 5.30 25.92
N GLY A 333 24.11 5.42 26.14
CA GLY A 333 23.11 5.54 25.09
C GLY A 333 21.77 6.06 25.56
N LEU A 334 21.11 6.82 24.73
CA LEU A 334 19.75 7.32 24.91
C LEU A 334 18.81 6.60 23.95
N GLU A 335 17.89 5.82 24.50
CA GLU A 335 16.82 5.21 23.69
C GLU A 335 15.63 6.18 23.59
N ILE A 336 15.31 6.57 22.35
CA ILE A 336 14.20 7.45 22.05
C ILE A 336 13.08 6.62 21.44
N TYR A 337 11.89 6.81 21.99
CA TYR A 337 10.66 6.19 21.52
C TYR A 337 9.69 7.24 20.99
N TYR A 338 8.78 6.84 20.13
CA TYR A 338 7.71 7.69 19.65
C TYR A 338 6.37 6.95 19.59
N SER A 339 5.28 7.73 19.70
CA SER A 339 3.92 7.20 19.61
C SER A 339 2.96 8.26 19.07
N ASP A 340 2.02 7.84 18.25
CA ASP A 340 0.87 8.62 17.80
C ASP A 340 -0.41 8.37 18.62
N LYS A 341 -0.34 7.46 19.60
CA LYS A 341 -1.49 7.09 20.44
C LYS A 341 -1.90 8.24 21.35
N ALA A 342 -3.21 8.40 21.56
CA ALA A 342 -3.76 9.46 22.42
C ALA A 342 -3.29 9.38 23.88
N LEU A 343 -2.93 8.17 24.35
CA LEU A 343 -2.44 7.95 25.71
C LEU A 343 -0.95 8.25 25.89
N ALA A 344 -0.22 8.65 24.85
CA ALA A 344 1.22 8.88 24.93
C ALA A 344 1.60 9.95 25.97
N ASN A 345 0.78 10.99 26.17
CA ASN A 345 1.04 12.07 27.12
C ASN A 345 0.61 11.73 28.57
N THR A 346 0.02 10.59 28.82
CA THR A 346 -0.55 10.27 30.15
C THR A 346 0.39 9.47 31.04
N ASN A 347 1.57 9.10 30.55
CA ASN A 347 2.54 8.21 31.21
C ASN A 347 1.96 6.82 31.59
N THR A 348 0.87 6.42 30.92
CA THR A 348 0.22 5.13 31.13
C THR A 348 0.46 4.16 30.00
N LEU A 349 0.92 4.65 28.84
CA LEU A 349 1.18 3.84 27.65
C LEU A 349 2.36 2.88 27.94
N LYS A 350 2.16 1.59 27.68
CA LYS A 350 3.22 0.61 27.83
C LYS A 350 4.25 0.75 26.72
N ILE A 351 5.53 0.51 27.03
CA ILE A 351 6.64 0.72 26.09
C ILE A 351 6.52 -0.14 24.81
N HIS A 352 6.01 -1.36 24.92
CA HIS A 352 5.82 -2.25 23.76
C HIS A 352 4.74 -1.76 22.79
N ASP A 353 3.92 -0.79 23.20
CA ASP A 353 2.92 -0.12 22.36
C ASP A 353 3.49 1.10 21.61
N THR A 354 4.78 1.35 21.70
CA THR A 354 5.50 2.46 21.05
C THR A 354 6.51 1.93 20.04
N GLN A 355 7.11 2.85 19.27
CA GLN A 355 8.19 2.51 18.34
C GLN A 355 9.49 3.18 18.78
N ARG A 356 10.60 2.47 18.64
CA ARG A 356 11.94 2.96 18.96
C ARG A 356 12.57 3.62 17.74
N ILE A 357 13.21 4.78 17.94
CA ILE A 357 13.93 5.50 16.87
C ILE A 357 15.39 5.03 16.80
N LEU A 358 16.04 4.85 17.97
CA LEU A 358 17.44 4.48 18.12
C LEU A 358 17.60 3.44 19.22
#